data_e9d9f2156ed59f2d85d419d59311ded3
#
_entry.id   e9d9f2156ed59f2d85d419d59311ded3
#
_cell.length_a   1.000
_cell.length_b   1.000
_cell.length_c   1.000
_cell.angle_alpha   90.00
_cell.angle_beta   90.00
_cell.angle_gamma   90.00
#
_symmetry.space_group_name_H-M   'P 1'
#
loop_
_entity.id
_entity.type
_entity.pdbx_description
1 polymer ?
#
loop_
_entity_poly.entity_id
_entity_poly.type
_entity_poly.pdbx_seq_one_letter_code
_entity_poly.pdbx_strand_id
1 'polypeptide(L)'
;MKKFDPAVYKKRKCECLDKCFQAFMDNGLENTGLQLLCKYCGFKTNQALYHYFESKDMIITESVQYAMIKFEREFMKKAPRSRADLKNYLEKFPRWMQKNYGEHMRFVYQVYTSPKYKKQGYDFFSGIPKRYDTFIHHIAKNLDVSFESIQALYYLYITSTLQFALFKDEVYLDVEVNAI
;
A
#
# COMPACT_ATOMS: atom_id res chain seq x y z
N MET A 1 4.86 -24.47 31.22
CA MET A 1 5.09 -23.24 30.43
C MET A 1 4.90 -23.54 28.94
N LYS A 2 4.05 -22.83 28.22
CA LYS A 2 3.98 -22.95 26.74
C LYS A 2 5.30 -22.44 26.17
N LYS A 3 5.98 -23.27 25.38
CA LYS A 3 7.23 -22.91 24.70
C LYS A 3 6.95 -21.74 23.73
N PHE A 4 7.79 -20.71 23.76
CA PHE A 4 7.69 -19.59 22.82
C PHE A 4 7.85 -20.11 21.39
N ASP A 5 6.86 -19.86 20.53
CA ASP A 5 6.88 -20.21 19.11
C ASP A 5 6.99 -18.93 18.26
N PRO A 6 8.15 -18.70 17.63
CA PRO A 6 8.38 -17.49 16.81
C PRO A 6 7.40 -17.38 15.64
N ALA A 7 6.95 -18.49 15.05
CA ALA A 7 6.01 -18.47 13.92
C ALA A 7 4.62 -18.02 14.36
N VAL A 8 4.15 -18.52 15.51
CA VAL A 8 2.88 -18.10 16.12
C VAL A 8 2.93 -16.62 16.51
N TYR A 9 4.05 -16.17 17.11
CA TYR A 9 4.25 -14.76 17.44
C TYR A 9 4.19 -13.87 16.22
N LYS A 10 4.94 -14.20 15.15
CA LYS A 10 4.97 -13.44 13.89
C LYS A 10 3.59 -13.38 13.25
N LYS A 11 2.88 -14.51 13.17
CA LYS A 11 1.51 -14.56 12.64
C LYS A 11 0.60 -13.61 13.41
N ARG A 12 0.62 -13.67 14.74
CA ARG A 12 -0.22 -12.83 15.60
C ARG A 12 0.13 -11.35 15.47
N LYS A 13 1.43 -11.01 15.37
CA LYS A 13 1.86 -9.63 15.11
C LYS A 13 1.29 -9.11 13.80
N CYS A 14 1.35 -9.89 12.71
CA CYS A 14 0.76 -9.52 11.42
C CYS A 14 -0.76 -9.30 11.49
N GLU A 15 -1.48 -10.17 12.21
CA GLU A 15 -2.92 -10.00 12.44
C GLU A 15 -3.23 -8.71 13.21
N CYS A 16 -2.39 -8.37 14.20
CA CYS A 16 -2.52 -7.11 14.93
C CYS A 16 -2.27 -5.90 14.03
N LEU A 17 -1.25 -5.95 13.15
CA LEU A 17 -0.96 -4.87 12.21
C LEU A 17 -2.14 -4.59 11.27
N ASP A 18 -2.77 -5.64 10.72
CA ASP A 18 -3.99 -5.49 9.90
C ASP A 18 -5.11 -4.79 10.67
N LYS A 19 -5.37 -5.23 11.89
CA LYS A 19 -6.44 -4.69 12.72
C LYS A 19 -6.15 -3.27 13.20
N CYS A 20 -4.90 -2.96 13.52
CA CYS A 20 -4.50 -1.61 13.86
C CYS A 20 -4.63 -0.67 12.65
N PHE A 21 -4.20 -1.11 11.47
CA PHE A 21 -4.39 -0.33 10.24
C PHE A 21 -5.88 -0.05 10.00
N GLN A 22 -6.74 -1.06 10.13
CA GLN A 22 -8.19 -0.87 10.02
C GLN A 22 -8.74 0.11 11.05
N ALA A 23 -8.28 0.03 12.31
CA ALA A 23 -8.70 0.97 13.35
C ALA A 23 -8.35 2.42 13.01
N PHE A 24 -7.16 2.64 12.45
CA PHE A 24 -6.73 3.97 11.97
C PHE A 24 -7.55 4.45 10.78
N MET A 25 -7.88 3.56 9.85
CA MET A 25 -8.73 3.88 8.70
C MET A 25 -10.15 4.29 9.12
N ASP A 26 -10.74 3.54 10.06
CA ASP A 26 -12.13 3.75 10.48
C ASP A 26 -12.30 5.02 11.34
N ASN A 27 -11.27 5.40 12.12
CA ASN A 27 -11.39 6.42 13.16
C ASN A 27 -10.45 7.62 12.99
N GLY A 28 -9.47 7.53 12.08
CA GLY A 28 -8.39 8.51 11.92
C GLY A 28 -7.27 8.35 12.98
N LEU A 29 -6.10 8.93 12.67
CA LEU A 29 -4.91 8.85 13.54
C LEU A 29 -5.12 9.46 14.93
N GLU A 30 -5.75 10.64 14.98
CA GLU A 30 -5.91 11.41 16.21
C GLU A 30 -6.89 10.72 17.18
N ASN A 31 -7.96 10.16 16.63
CA ASN A 31 -9.02 9.54 17.44
C ASN A 31 -8.72 8.06 17.82
N THR A 32 -7.66 7.47 17.27
CA THR A 32 -7.30 6.08 17.53
C THR A 32 -6.31 5.97 18.68
N GLY A 33 -6.82 5.85 19.91
CA GLY A 33 -6.05 5.59 21.12
C GLY A 33 -5.72 4.10 21.33
N LEU A 34 -4.81 3.81 22.29
CA LEU A 34 -4.37 2.44 22.60
C LEU A 34 -5.52 1.51 23.00
N GLN A 35 -6.52 2.03 23.74
CA GLN A 35 -7.69 1.24 24.13
C GLN A 35 -8.50 0.78 22.92
N LEU A 36 -8.65 1.64 21.93
CA LEU A 36 -9.33 1.29 20.68
C LEU A 36 -8.54 0.26 19.87
N LEU A 37 -7.22 0.41 19.78
CA LEU A 37 -6.33 -0.57 19.15
C LEU A 37 -6.43 -1.94 19.84
N CYS A 38 -6.45 -1.97 21.19
CA CYS A 38 -6.69 -3.20 21.94
C CYS A 38 -8.01 -3.86 21.57
N LYS A 39 -9.10 -3.08 21.50
CA LYS A 39 -10.42 -3.57 21.11
C LYS A 39 -10.41 -4.23 19.73
N TYR A 40 -9.81 -3.57 18.72
CA TYR A 40 -9.68 -4.12 17.37
C TYR A 40 -8.85 -5.41 17.35
N CYS A 41 -7.76 -5.46 18.13
CA CYS A 41 -6.89 -6.65 18.22
C CYS A 41 -7.46 -7.78 19.09
N GLY A 42 -8.58 -7.54 19.79
CA GLY A 42 -9.16 -8.50 20.74
C GLY A 42 -8.33 -8.66 22.02
N PHE A 43 -7.61 -7.60 22.43
CA PHE A 43 -6.84 -7.57 23.67
C PHE A 43 -7.64 -6.89 24.79
N LYS A 44 -7.43 -7.37 26.03
CA LYS A 44 -8.06 -6.80 27.23
C LYS A 44 -7.25 -5.65 27.84
N THR A 45 -5.96 -5.56 27.56
CA THR A 45 -5.05 -4.59 28.19
C THR A 45 -4.04 -4.03 27.18
N ASN A 46 -3.55 -2.81 27.43
CA ASN A 46 -2.50 -2.19 26.62
C ASN A 46 -1.18 -2.97 26.68
N GLN A 47 -0.89 -3.68 27.78
CA GLN A 47 0.29 -4.52 27.91
C GLN A 47 0.33 -5.61 26.85
N ALA A 48 -0.84 -6.15 26.43
CA ALA A 48 -0.91 -7.14 25.37
C ALA A 48 -0.50 -6.57 24.00
N LEU A 49 -0.76 -5.28 23.72
CA LEU A 49 -0.22 -4.59 22.54
C LEU A 49 1.30 -4.37 22.67
N TYR A 50 1.75 -3.91 23.84
CA TYR A 50 3.18 -3.67 24.10
C TYR A 50 4.04 -4.93 24.12
N HIS A 51 3.41 -6.11 24.17
CA HIS A 51 4.12 -7.37 23.90
C HIS A 51 4.61 -7.48 22.44
N TYR A 52 3.95 -6.80 21.50
CA TYR A 52 4.27 -6.83 20.07
C TYR A 52 4.91 -5.54 19.56
N PHE A 53 4.67 -4.41 20.22
CA PHE A 53 5.06 -3.07 19.75
C PHE A 53 5.58 -2.22 20.90
N GLU A 54 6.67 -1.50 20.69
CA GLU A 54 7.28 -0.66 21.72
C GLU A 54 6.51 0.65 21.98
N SER A 55 5.79 1.15 20.97
CA SER A 55 5.07 2.43 21.05
C SER A 55 3.88 2.50 20.08
N LYS A 56 2.97 3.47 20.28
CA LYS A 56 1.90 3.78 19.33
C LYS A 56 2.48 4.21 17.97
N ASP A 57 3.58 4.95 17.95
CA ASP A 57 4.21 5.38 16.71
C ASP A 57 4.75 4.20 15.91
N MET A 58 5.31 3.21 16.59
CA MET A 58 5.72 1.95 15.94
C MET A 58 4.52 1.17 15.39
N ILE A 59 3.40 1.14 16.12
CA ILE A 59 2.15 0.53 15.60
C ILE A 59 1.72 1.22 14.31
N ILE A 60 1.73 2.56 14.27
CA ILE A 60 1.33 3.33 13.08
C ILE A 60 2.25 2.99 11.90
N THR A 61 3.55 3.15 12.07
CA THR A 61 4.52 2.97 10.97
C THR A 61 4.58 1.53 10.46
N GLU A 62 4.59 0.55 11.36
CA GLU A 62 4.58 -0.87 10.97
C GLU A 62 3.25 -1.29 10.33
N SER A 63 2.11 -0.77 10.78
CA SER A 63 0.80 -1.06 10.18
C SER A 63 0.73 -0.53 8.75
N VAL A 64 1.21 0.69 8.52
CA VAL A 64 1.28 1.28 7.16
C VAL A 64 2.23 0.47 6.27
N GLN A 65 3.43 0.13 6.74
CA GLN A 65 4.37 -0.68 5.97
C GLN A 65 3.78 -2.07 5.62
N TYR A 66 3.13 -2.71 6.58
CA TYR A 66 2.52 -4.01 6.35
C TYR A 66 1.36 -3.95 5.34
N ALA A 67 0.51 -2.91 5.43
CA ALA A 67 -0.55 -2.67 4.46
C ALA A 67 0.01 -2.44 3.05
N MET A 68 1.11 -1.70 2.92
CA MET A 68 1.78 -1.47 1.63
C MET A 68 2.40 -2.73 1.05
N ILE A 69 3.00 -3.60 1.86
CA ILE A 69 3.49 -4.91 1.39
C ILE A 69 2.34 -5.76 0.84
N LYS A 70 1.18 -5.75 1.49
CA LYS A 70 -0.01 -6.45 0.99
C LYS A 70 -0.51 -5.84 -0.32
N PHE A 71 -0.58 -4.51 -0.39
CA PHE A 71 -0.95 -3.79 -1.61
C PHE A 71 -0.01 -4.16 -2.77
N GLU A 72 1.31 -4.09 -2.58
CA GLU A 72 2.29 -4.41 -3.63
C GLU A 72 2.11 -5.83 -4.19
N ARG A 73 1.79 -6.80 -3.33
CA ARG A 73 1.50 -8.18 -3.77
C ARG A 73 0.25 -8.26 -4.65
N GLU A 74 -0.82 -7.56 -4.30
CA GLU A 74 -2.05 -7.54 -5.10
C GLU A 74 -1.86 -6.73 -6.39
N PHE A 75 -1.10 -5.65 -6.32
CA PHE A 75 -0.69 -4.84 -7.46
C PHE A 75 0.05 -5.69 -8.52
N MET A 76 1.05 -6.45 -8.10
CA MET A 76 1.81 -7.34 -8.99
C MET A 76 0.93 -8.40 -9.68
N LYS A 77 -0.10 -8.91 -9.02
CA LYS A 77 -1.04 -9.88 -9.62
C LYS A 77 -1.92 -9.29 -10.72
N LYS A 78 -2.04 -7.95 -10.78
CA LYS A 78 -2.85 -7.24 -11.76
C LYS A 78 -2.09 -6.92 -13.04
N ALA A 79 -0.77 -7.09 -13.07
CA ALA A 79 0.04 -6.83 -14.26
C ALA A 79 -0.54 -7.55 -15.50
N PRO A 80 -0.55 -6.90 -16.68
CA PRO A 80 -0.98 -7.53 -17.91
C PRO A 80 -0.06 -8.73 -18.23
N ARG A 81 -0.62 -9.83 -18.70
CA ARG A 81 0.09 -11.07 -19.01
C ARG A 81 0.49 -11.16 -20.46
N SER A 82 -0.12 -10.35 -21.30
CA SER A 82 0.08 -10.32 -22.74
C SER A 82 -0.33 -8.97 -23.32
N ARG A 83 0.05 -8.70 -24.57
CA ARG A 83 -0.41 -7.50 -25.30
C ARG A 83 -1.94 -7.45 -25.44
N ALA A 84 -2.60 -8.60 -25.58
CA ALA A 84 -4.06 -8.66 -25.67
C ALA A 84 -4.74 -8.19 -24.36
N ASP A 85 -4.09 -8.38 -23.22
CA ASP A 85 -4.62 -7.95 -21.92
C ASP A 85 -4.38 -6.47 -21.64
N LEU A 86 -3.43 -5.82 -22.36
CA LEU A 86 -2.93 -4.49 -22.02
C LEU A 86 -4.04 -3.43 -22.00
N LYS A 87 -4.85 -3.35 -23.06
CA LYS A 87 -5.95 -2.39 -23.16
C LYS A 87 -6.91 -2.52 -21.97
N ASN A 88 -7.36 -3.73 -21.70
CA ASN A 88 -8.26 -4.02 -20.59
C ASN A 88 -7.62 -3.69 -19.22
N TYR A 89 -6.30 -3.91 -19.07
CA TYR A 89 -5.56 -3.52 -17.88
C TYR A 89 -5.56 -1.99 -17.71
N LEU A 90 -5.18 -1.24 -18.75
CA LEU A 90 -5.10 0.22 -18.70
C LEU A 90 -6.45 0.87 -18.35
N GLU A 91 -7.55 0.35 -18.91
CA GLU A 91 -8.90 0.87 -18.66
C GLU A 91 -9.44 0.52 -17.26
N LYS A 92 -9.17 -0.69 -16.75
CA LYS A 92 -9.81 -1.21 -15.54
C LYS A 92 -8.99 -1.05 -14.26
N PHE A 93 -7.67 -1.05 -14.38
CA PHE A 93 -6.80 -1.03 -13.22
C PHE A 93 -6.93 0.25 -12.38
N PRO A 94 -7.03 1.47 -12.94
CA PRO A 94 -7.21 2.69 -12.15
C PRO A 94 -8.49 2.65 -11.30
N ARG A 95 -9.61 2.22 -11.88
CA ARG A 95 -10.89 2.09 -11.15
C ARG A 95 -10.83 1.01 -10.07
N TRP A 96 -10.16 -0.11 -10.35
CA TRP A 96 -9.91 -1.14 -9.34
C TRP A 96 -9.05 -0.59 -8.18
N MET A 97 -7.98 0.13 -8.50
CA MET A 97 -7.10 0.73 -7.50
C MET A 97 -7.84 1.75 -6.64
N GLN A 98 -8.59 2.66 -7.25
CA GLN A 98 -9.39 3.66 -6.54
C GLN A 98 -10.42 3.01 -5.62
N LYS A 99 -11.17 2.02 -6.12
CA LYS A 99 -12.22 1.33 -5.35
C LYS A 99 -11.68 0.57 -4.14
N ASN A 100 -10.55 -0.12 -4.31
CA ASN A 100 -10.06 -1.05 -3.30
C ASN A 100 -8.98 -0.43 -2.40
N TYR A 101 -8.25 0.58 -2.89
CA TYR A 101 -7.07 1.13 -2.21
C TYR A 101 -7.03 2.66 -2.13
N GLY A 102 -8.00 3.39 -2.67
CA GLY A 102 -7.98 4.86 -2.64
C GLY A 102 -7.90 5.41 -1.22
N GLU A 103 -8.74 4.92 -0.30
CA GLU A 103 -8.69 5.33 1.12
C GLU A 103 -7.38 4.89 1.79
N HIS A 104 -6.88 3.68 1.49
CA HIS A 104 -5.60 3.20 2.01
C HIS A 104 -4.46 4.12 1.60
N MET A 105 -4.42 4.52 0.32
CA MET A 105 -3.40 5.43 -0.19
C MET A 105 -3.50 6.81 0.46
N ARG A 106 -4.69 7.38 0.60
CA ARG A 106 -4.88 8.65 1.33
C ARG A 106 -4.31 8.57 2.74
N PHE A 107 -4.61 7.52 3.47
CA PHE A 107 -4.09 7.33 4.83
C PHE A 107 -2.56 7.18 4.84
N VAL A 108 -1.99 6.38 3.95
CA VAL A 108 -0.53 6.22 3.81
C VAL A 108 0.15 7.57 3.55
N TYR A 109 -0.39 8.36 2.60
CA TYR A 109 0.13 9.69 2.30
C TYR A 109 -0.01 10.63 3.50
N GLN A 110 -1.16 10.63 4.19
CA GLN A 110 -1.36 11.44 5.41
C GLN A 110 -0.30 11.14 6.47
N VAL A 111 0.01 9.86 6.71
CA VAL A 111 1.04 9.46 7.67
C VAL A 111 2.42 9.92 7.21
N TYR A 112 2.81 9.56 5.99
CA TYR A 112 4.19 9.74 5.53
C TYR A 112 4.54 11.17 5.09
N THR A 113 3.56 12.03 4.85
CA THR A 113 3.79 13.45 4.61
C THR A 113 3.73 14.29 5.90
N SER A 114 3.31 13.69 7.02
CA SER A 114 3.30 14.41 8.29
C SER A 114 4.72 14.70 8.79
N PRO A 115 4.97 15.87 9.41
CA PRO A 115 6.30 16.22 9.96
C PRO A 115 6.83 15.18 10.95
N LYS A 116 5.94 14.52 11.69
CA LYS A 116 6.28 13.53 12.71
C LYS A 116 6.96 12.29 12.13
N TYR A 117 6.52 11.84 10.94
CA TYR A 117 7.02 10.63 10.29
C TYR A 117 7.86 10.94 9.03
N LYS A 118 8.41 12.16 8.95
CA LYS A 118 9.16 12.64 7.77
C LYS A 118 10.27 11.69 7.33
N LYS A 119 11.01 11.10 8.27
CA LYS A 119 12.09 10.15 7.95
C LYS A 119 11.54 8.88 7.30
N GLN A 120 10.53 8.25 7.93
CA GLN A 120 9.89 7.04 7.41
C GLN A 120 9.22 7.30 6.05
N GLY A 121 8.60 8.47 5.90
CA GLY A 121 8.04 8.91 4.63
C GLY A 121 9.10 9.05 3.54
N TYR A 122 10.23 9.70 3.83
CA TYR A 122 11.34 9.82 2.91
C TYR A 122 11.88 8.44 2.48
N ASP A 123 12.13 7.55 3.44
CA ASP A 123 12.63 6.20 3.17
C ASP A 123 11.64 5.39 2.31
N PHE A 124 10.33 5.58 2.54
CA PHE A 124 9.30 4.94 1.74
C PHE A 124 9.26 5.48 0.31
N PHE A 125 9.15 6.80 0.13
CA PHE A 125 9.00 7.43 -1.19
C PHE A 125 10.27 7.31 -2.03
N SER A 126 11.46 7.41 -1.45
CA SER A 126 12.73 7.23 -2.16
C SER A 126 12.92 5.80 -2.71
N GLY A 127 12.27 4.82 -2.10
CA GLY A 127 12.28 3.44 -2.59
C GLY A 127 11.26 3.14 -3.71
N ILE A 128 10.32 4.05 -4.00
CA ILE A 128 9.26 3.83 -5.00
C ILE A 128 9.83 3.59 -6.41
N PRO A 129 10.79 4.38 -6.93
CA PRO A 129 11.31 4.16 -8.27
C PRO A 129 11.83 2.73 -8.46
N LYS A 130 12.65 2.23 -7.54
CA LYS A 130 13.18 0.87 -7.60
C LYS A 130 12.09 -0.21 -7.60
N ARG A 131 11.01 -0.01 -6.84
CA ARG A 131 9.86 -0.95 -6.84
C ARG A 131 9.10 -0.91 -8.15
N TYR A 132 8.91 0.28 -8.72
CA TYR A 132 8.27 0.44 -10.02
C TYR A 132 9.10 -0.16 -11.14
N ASP A 133 10.41 0.05 -11.16
CA ASP A 133 11.28 -0.57 -12.14
C ASP A 133 11.17 -2.09 -12.13
N THR A 134 11.12 -2.71 -10.95
CA THR A 134 10.89 -4.16 -10.83
C THR A 134 9.56 -4.58 -11.47
N PHE A 135 8.52 -3.80 -11.27
CA PHE A 135 7.21 -4.07 -11.85
C PHE A 135 7.19 -3.84 -13.36
N ILE A 136 7.83 -2.75 -13.83
CA ILE A 136 7.95 -2.43 -15.26
C ILE A 136 8.73 -3.53 -16.00
N HIS A 137 9.83 -4.03 -15.42
CA HIS A 137 10.57 -5.17 -15.99
C HIS A 137 9.69 -6.41 -16.13
N HIS A 138 8.84 -6.68 -15.14
CA HIS A 138 7.90 -7.79 -15.20
C HIS A 138 6.88 -7.61 -16.33
N ILE A 139 6.31 -6.41 -16.50
CA ILE A 139 5.39 -6.09 -17.60
C ILE A 139 6.10 -6.16 -18.95
N ALA A 140 7.26 -5.55 -19.10
CA ALA A 140 8.06 -5.56 -20.33
C ALA A 140 8.30 -6.99 -20.82
N LYS A 141 8.68 -7.88 -19.90
CA LYS A 141 8.82 -9.31 -20.18
C LYS A 141 7.53 -9.97 -20.66
N ASN A 142 6.40 -9.67 -20.01
CA ASN A 142 5.10 -10.25 -20.39
C ASN A 142 4.61 -9.76 -21.76
N LEU A 143 4.96 -8.53 -22.12
CA LEU A 143 4.56 -7.90 -23.39
C LEU A 143 5.56 -8.14 -24.53
N ASP A 144 6.69 -8.77 -24.26
CA ASP A 144 7.80 -8.94 -25.19
C ASP A 144 8.27 -7.59 -25.81
N VAL A 145 8.60 -6.66 -24.92
CA VAL A 145 9.13 -5.33 -25.27
C VAL A 145 10.33 -4.99 -24.38
N SER A 146 11.14 -4.00 -24.78
CA SER A 146 12.25 -3.56 -23.93
C SER A 146 11.72 -2.73 -22.75
N PHE A 147 12.45 -2.76 -21.64
CA PHE A 147 12.15 -1.96 -20.45
C PHE A 147 12.10 -0.45 -20.78
N GLU A 148 13.08 0.03 -21.53
CA GLU A 148 13.23 1.43 -21.90
C GLU A 148 12.08 1.94 -22.74
N SER A 149 11.49 1.08 -23.58
CA SER A 149 10.38 1.45 -24.48
C SER A 149 9.08 1.77 -23.73
N ILE A 150 8.89 1.22 -22.52
CA ILE A 150 7.65 1.40 -21.76
C ILE A 150 7.86 2.13 -20.43
N GLN A 151 9.09 2.33 -19.98
CA GLN A 151 9.37 2.88 -18.66
C GLN A 151 8.70 4.24 -18.44
N ALA A 152 8.94 5.21 -19.31
CA ALA A 152 8.42 6.57 -19.16
C ALA A 152 6.87 6.59 -19.21
N LEU A 153 6.27 5.88 -20.16
CA LEU A 153 4.81 5.78 -20.31
C LEU A 153 4.18 5.12 -19.08
N TYR A 154 4.83 4.08 -18.57
CA TYR A 154 4.31 3.39 -17.40
C TYR A 154 4.42 4.23 -16.12
N TYR A 155 5.47 5.02 -15.95
CA TYR A 155 5.57 5.98 -14.84
C TYR A 155 4.45 7.02 -14.90
N LEU A 156 4.16 7.58 -16.08
CA LEU A 156 3.04 8.50 -16.25
C LEU A 156 1.72 7.82 -15.88
N TYR A 157 1.46 6.65 -16.44
CA TYR A 157 0.25 5.87 -16.17
C TYR A 157 0.04 5.57 -14.68
N ILE A 158 1.08 5.13 -13.97
CA ILE A 158 0.98 4.84 -12.53
C ILE A 158 0.78 6.12 -11.72
N THR A 159 1.41 7.23 -12.10
CA THR A 159 1.23 8.51 -11.42
C THR A 159 -0.20 9.02 -11.57
N SER A 160 -0.78 8.96 -12.76
CA SER A 160 -2.16 9.35 -13.01
C SER A 160 -3.15 8.40 -12.34
N THR A 161 -2.87 7.09 -12.35
CA THR A 161 -3.65 6.10 -11.60
C THR A 161 -3.67 6.41 -10.11
N LEU A 162 -2.53 6.79 -9.53
CA LEU A 162 -2.42 7.17 -8.13
C LEU A 162 -3.19 8.46 -7.85
N GLN A 163 -3.07 9.46 -8.71
CA GLN A 163 -3.82 10.72 -8.59
C GLN A 163 -5.32 10.45 -8.62
N PHE A 164 -5.80 9.65 -9.56
CA PHE A 164 -7.21 9.22 -9.61
C PHE A 164 -7.62 8.45 -8.33
N ALA A 165 -6.77 7.55 -7.83
CA ALA A 165 -7.05 6.81 -6.60
C ALA A 165 -7.18 7.72 -5.38
N LEU A 166 -6.36 8.78 -5.30
CA LEU A 166 -6.35 9.74 -4.18
C LEU A 166 -7.50 10.76 -4.26
N PHE A 167 -7.78 11.31 -5.44
CA PHE A 167 -8.62 12.50 -5.62
C PHE A 167 -9.86 12.25 -6.46
N LYS A 168 -10.01 11.08 -7.10
CA LYS A 168 -11.05 10.74 -8.09
C LYS A 168 -11.03 11.68 -9.32
N ASP A 169 -9.85 12.19 -9.65
CA ASP A 169 -9.64 13.05 -10.81
C ASP A 169 -9.41 12.19 -12.07
N GLU A 170 -10.33 12.26 -13.03
CA GLU A 170 -10.30 11.47 -14.27
C GLU A 170 -9.57 12.18 -15.43
N VAL A 171 -9.16 13.44 -15.25
CA VAL A 171 -8.62 14.29 -16.34
C VAL A 171 -7.47 13.63 -17.11
N TYR A 172 -6.62 12.89 -16.43
CA TYR A 172 -5.44 12.29 -17.07
C TYR A 172 -5.65 10.84 -17.56
N LEU A 173 -6.68 10.13 -17.10
CA LEU A 173 -6.88 8.73 -17.47
C LEU A 173 -7.26 8.54 -18.93
N ASP A 174 -8.12 9.42 -19.46
CA ASP A 174 -8.60 9.32 -20.85
C ASP A 174 -7.52 9.72 -21.87
N VAL A 175 -6.65 10.66 -21.50
CA VAL A 175 -5.53 11.09 -22.35
C VAL A 175 -4.51 9.97 -22.53
N GLU A 176 -4.20 9.24 -21.47
CA GLU A 176 -3.16 8.19 -21.47
C GLU A 176 -3.61 6.92 -22.19
N VAL A 177 -4.87 6.52 -22.03
CA VAL A 177 -5.42 5.32 -22.73
C VAL A 177 -5.46 5.54 -24.25
N ASN A 178 -5.66 6.80 -24.71
CA ASN A 178 -5.68 7.14 -26.13
C ASN A 178 -4.26 7.33 -26.71
N ALA A 179 -3.23 7.46 -25.89
CA ALA A 179 -1.84 7.66 -26.32
C ALA A 179 -1.05 6.35 -26.50
N ILE A 180 -1.60 5.22 -26.05
CA ILE A 180 -1.00 3.87 -26.10
C ILE A 180 -1.74 2.99 -27.10
#